data_fd809ca74564f5c150ca0f5866d4b720
#
_entry.id   fd809ca74564f5c150ca0f5866d4b720
#
_cell.length_a   1.000
_cell.length_b   1.000
_cell.length_c   1.000
_cell.angle_alpha   90.00
_cell.angle_beta   90.00
_cell.angle_gamma   90.00
#
_symmetry.space_group_name_H-M   'P 1'
#
loop_
_entity.id
_entity.type
_entity.pdbx_description
1 polymer ?
#
loop_
_entity_poly.entity_id
_entity_poly.type
_entity_poly.pdbx_seq_one_letter_code
_entity_poly.pdbx_strand_id
1 'polypeptide(L)'
;MKDLSDNHVKYLLETSLFVLEHYKWLIDSYVLDFFVENHWKNLPMAWQETFTCPNFPINELSFLLNYNANSPKGVSVVLPLSLLTLHKVTQMLSIGRKPEKMEKASWSGLVDHPKFRNLFMKHXXXXXRHEIEKMSALCGKIAEKCGVEYLVDIGGGLGHLSRILAFGHGKRVCCVEKQEPLNLQAGVLDQQFLKFAQKYLKQEEFTQLRPPVHLNLTISPDMDACGFIEHLKCRVFDLKEDEEFAIGVIGLHPCGDLGPVLLNLFQTCPEVKFIAVVGCCYMKLTENGFPLSQHLRRMREKEPKRVHLSYEAREVACHAIEMYHERLSLGEFDDLKIHAYRSALEKVIVRNWPNLRHSGLRSVKYRECRTFREYCERATGNLGVKLKDGDVEGNADCLEWKKVAIFYTLRLMLAPLVESVLLNDRLLSIREGATATCSTVAVFEPRLSPRNHILLATK
;
A
#
# COMPACT_ATOMS: atom_id res chain seq x y z
N MET A 1 -15.17 16.33 -0.82
CA MET A 1 -14.76 15.66 0.44
C MET A 1 -15.04 16.57 1.63
N LYS A 2 -15.73 16.06 2.69
CA LYS A 2 -15.87 16.85 3.94
C LYS A 2 -14.51 16.89 4.62
N ASP A 3 -14.00 18.08 4.83
CA ASP A 3 -12.73 18.25 5.54
C ASP A 3 -13.01 17.96 7.03
N LEU A 4 -12.56 16.81 7.51
CA LEU A 4 -12.76 16.38 8.89
C LEU A 4 -11.99 17.32 9.83
N SER A 5 -12.64 17.78 10.90
CA SER A 5 -11.95 18.57 11.94
C SER A 5 -10.87 17.70 12.62
N ASP A 6 -9.86 18.36 13.16
CA ASP A 6 -8.79 17.67 13.90
C ASP A 6 -9.34 16.87 15.08
N ASN A 7 -10.36 17.39 15.77
CA ASN A 7 -11.01 16.68 16.88
C ASN A 7 -11.67 15.39 16.39
N HIS A 8 -12.27 15.42 15.20
CA HIS A 8 -12.87 14.21 14.63
C HIS A 8 -11.78 13.19 14.23
N VAL A 9 -10.66 13.65 13.65
CA VAL A 9 -9.53 12.78 13.31
C VAL A 9 -8.96 12.12 14.57
N LYS A 10 -8.79 12.88 15.65
CA LYS A 10 -8.34 12.35 16.95
C LYS A 10 -9.30 11.28 17.48
N TYR A 11 -10.61 11.56 17.42
CA TYR A 11 -11.64 10.59 17.83
C TYR A 11 -11.53 9.29 17.00
N LEU A 12 -11.37 9.40 15.68
CA LEU A 12 -11.20 8.23 14.80
C LEU A 12 -9.97 7.42 15.19
N LEU A 13 -8.84 8.10 15.45
CA LEU A 13 -7.58 7.45 15.85
C LEU A 13 -7.73 6.72 17.18
N GLU A 14 -8.23 7.40 18.21
CA GLU A 14 -8.37 6.83 19.55
C GLU A 14 -9.33 5.63 19.55
N THR A 15 -10.48 5.78 18.89
CA THR A 15 -11.50 4.72 18.83
C THR A 15 -10.99 3.53 18.00
N SER A 16 -10.33 3.79 16.87
CA SER A 16 -9.76 2.71 16.05
C SER A 16 -8.70 1.91 16.81
N LEU A 17 -7.80 2.60 17.51
CA LEU A 17 -6.77 1.94 18.30
C LEU A 17 -7.37 1.16 19.47
N PHE A 18 -8.44 1.66 20.09
CA PHE A 18 -9.18 0.93 21.13
C PHE A 18 -9.75 -0.38 20.57
N VAL A 19 -10.39 -0.33 19.39
CA VAL A 19 -10.95 -1.51 18.72
C VAL A 19 -9.83 -2.51 18.38
N LEU A 20 -8.74 -2.03 17.78
CA LEU A 20 -7.60 -2.88 17.40
C LEU A 20 -6.94 -3.52 18.62
N GLU A 21 -6.82 -2.80 19.73
CA GLU A 21 -6.30 -3.36 20.99
C GLU A 21 -7.18 -4.50 21.49
N HIS A 22 -8.50 -4.33 21.41
CA HIS A 22 -9.46 -5.34 21.85
C HIS A 22 -9.40 -6.62 21.00
N TYR A 23 -9.06 -6.47 19.71
CA TYR A 23 -8.97 -7.59 18.76
C TYR A 23 -7.51 -7.93 18.40
N LYS A 24 -6.55 -7.63 19.28
CA LYS A 24 -5.13 -7.97 19.07
C LYS A 24 -4.92 -9.44 18.80
N TRP A 25 -5.64 -10.31 19.51
CA TRP A 25 -5.56 -11.77 19.30
C TRP A 25 -5.84 -12.17 17.85
N LEU A 26 -6.59 -11.37 17.11
CA LEU A 26 -6.92 -11.60 15.70
C LEU A 26 -5.94 -10.88 14.77
N ILE A 27 -5.76 -9.56 14.95
CA ILE A 27 -4.98 -8.76 14.00
C ILE A 27 -3.46 -9.02 14.10
N ASP A 28 -2.96 -9.35 15.28
CA ASP A 28 -1.54 -9.63 15.51
C ASP A 28 -1.18 -11.09 15.23
N SER A 29 -2.16 -11.96 14.93
CA SER A 29 -1.89 -13.35 14.60
C SER A 29 -1.32 -13.46 13.18
N TYR A 30 -0.43 -14.43 13.00
CA TYR A 30 0.15 -14.71 11.69
C TYR A 30 -0.52 -15.97 11.11
N VAL A 31 -1.13 -15.86 9.95
CA VAL A 31 -1.91 -16.96 9.37
C VAL A 31 -1.04 -18.20 9.12
N LEU A 32 0.25 -17.99 8.82
CA LEU A 32 1.21 -19.09 8.67
C LEU A 32 1.26 -19.96 9.94
N ASP A 33 1.09 -19.36 11.13
CA ASP A 33 1.09 -20.05 12.41
C ASP A 33 -0.28 -20.61 12.82
N PHE A 34 -1.26 -20.62 11.93
CA PHE A 34 -2.64 -21.01 12.27
C PHE A 34 -2.71 -22.32 13.01
N PHE A 35 -2.02 -23.38 12.50
CA PHE A 35 -2.01 -24.70 13.15
C PHE A 35 -0.96 -24.82 14.24
N VAL A 36 0.17 -24.10 14.13
CA VAL A 36 1.23 -24.09 15.16
C VAL A 36 0.68 -23.56 16.48
N GLU A 37 -0.03 -22.44 16.43
CA GLU A 37 -0.57 -21.76 17.62
C GLU A 37 -2.05 -22.10 17.88
N ASN A 38 -2.67 -22.90 17.03
CA ASN A 38 -4.10 -23.23 17.12
C ASN A 38 -4.96 -21.95 17.25
N HIS A 39 -4.82 -21.06 16.29
CA HIS A 39 -5.54 -19.77 16.30
C HIS A 39 -7.07 -19.93 16.34
N TRP A 40 -7.61 -21.04 15.84
CA TRP A 40 -9.06 -21.28 15.83
C TRP A 40 -9.68 -21.19 17.23
N LYS A 41 -8.96 -21.70 18.24
CA LYS A 41 -9.46 -21.70 19.64
C LYS A 41 -9.61 -20.28 20.21
N ASN A 42 -8.96 -19.29 19.61
CA ASN A 42 -9.02 -17.90 20.09
C ASN A 42 -10.30 -17.18 19.64
N LEU A 43 -11.02 -17.74 18.65
CA LEU A 43 -12.31 -17.19 18.23
C LEU A 43 -13.34 -17.29 19.37
N PRO A 44 -14.21 -16.28 19.54
CA PRO A 44 -15.34 -16.42 20.46
C PRO A 44 -16.15 -17.70 20.16
N MET A 45 -16.65 -18.36 21.20
CA MET A 45 -17.35 -19.62 21.06
C MET A 45 -18.50 -19.54 20.05
N ALA A 46 -19.31 -18.48 20.11
CA ALA A 46 -20.43 -18.28 19.18
C ALA A 46 -19.97 -18.20 17.71
N TRP A 47 -18.75 -17.65 17.47
CA TRP A 47 -18.19 -17.60 16.11
C TRP A 47 -17.76 -19.02 15.68
N GLN A 48 -17.09 -19.76 16.58
CA GLN A 48 -16.66 -21.14 16.28
C GLN A 48 -17.87 -22.02 15.94
N GLU A 49 -18.93 -21.97 16.76
CA GLU A 49 -20.16 -22.73 16.54
C GLU A 49 -20.82 -22.41 15.19
N THR A 50 -20.90 -21.12 14.85
CA THR A 50 -21.47 -20.68 13.58
C THR A 50 -20.67 -21.24 12.40
N PHE A 51 -19.35 -21.10 12.45
CA PHE A 51 -18.48 -21.44 11.32
C PHE A 51 -18.21 -22.94 11.18
N THR A 52 -18.41 -23.73 12.24
CA THR A 52 -18.25 -25.18 12.16
C THR A 52 -19.53 -25.89 11.69
N CYS A 53 -20.61 -25.15 11.50
CA CYS A 53 -21.84 -25.73 10.91
C CYS A 53 -21.48 -26.37 9.55
N PRO A 54 -21.81 -27.66 9.32
CA PRO A 54 -21.34 -28.37 8.13
C PRO A 54 -21.68 -27.71 6.80
N ASN A 55 -22.80 -27.03 6.75
CA ASN A 55 -23.29 -26.39 5.51
C ASN A 55 -23.05 -24.87 5.50
N PHE A 56 -22.12 -24.38 6.33
CA PHE A 56 -21.84 -22.93 6.35
C PHE A 56 -21.33 -22.47 4.98
N PRO A 57 -22.04 -21.53 4.30
CA PRO A 57 -21.64 -21.09 2.97
C PRO A 57 -20.51 -20.05 3.08
N ILE A 58 -19.27 -20.51 3.00
CA ILE A 58 -18.08 -19.68 3.21
C ILE A 58 -18.02 -18.44 2.29
N ASN A 59 -18.57 -18.54 1.08
CA ASN A 59 -18.63 -17.42 0.14
C ASN A 59 -19.44 -16.23 0.68
N GLU A 60 -20.42 -16.50 1.57
CA GLU A 60 -21.20 -15.43 2.21
C GLU A 60 -20.37 -14.51 3.09
N LEU A 61 -19.20 -14.99 3.58
CA LEU A 61 -18.30 -14.14 4.35
C LEU A 61 -17.70 -12.98 3.53
N SER A 62 -17.84 -13.03 2.20
CA SER A 62 -17.38 -11.93 1.34
C SER A 62 -17.97 -10.59 1.75
N PHE A 63 -19.21 -10.58 2.31
CA PHE A 63 -19.82 -9.31 2.73
C PHE A 63 -19.00 -8.57 3.79
N LEU A 64 -18.21 -9.29 4.62
CA LEU A 64 -17.36 -8.69 5.64
C LEU A 64 -16.25 -7.82 5.02
N LEU A 65 -15.93 -8.04 3.75
CA LEU A 65 -14.88 -7.34 3.02
C LEU A 65 -15.43 -6.28 2.06
N ASN A 66 -16.75 -6.09 2.03
CA ASN A 66 -17.38 -5.13 1.13
C ASN A 66 -17.46 -3.76 1.80
N TYR A 67 -16.53 -2.87 1.42
CA TYR A 67 -16.45 -1.50 1.94
C TYR A 67 -17.14 -0.47 1.03
N ASN A 68 -17.71 -0.92 -0.08
CA ASN A 68 -18.43 -0.06 -1.04
C ASN A 68 -19.95 -0.22 -0.89
N ALA A 69 -20.44 -0.15 0.32
CA ALA A 69 -21.77 -0.58 0.74
C ALA A 69 -22.94 0.24 0.19
N ASN A 70 -23.11 0.24 -1.15
CA ASN A 70 -24.36 0.72 -1.76
C ASN A 70 -25.24 -0.44 -2.27
N SER A 71 -24.89 -1.67 -1.94
CA SER A 71 -25.69 -2.84 -2.33
C SER A 71 -26.00 -3.69 -1.11
N PRO A 72 -27.22 -3.58 -0.57
CA PRO A 72 -27.65 -4.50 0.47
C PRO A 72 -28.08 -5.83 -0.15
N LYS A 73 -27.14 -6.59 -0.64
CA LYS A 73 -27.42 -8.02 -0.81
C LYS A 73 -27.50 -8.57 0.61
N GLY A 74 -28.66 -8.92 1.04
CA GLY A 74 -28.86 -9.53 2.35
C GLY A 74 -27.98 -10.77 2.49
N VAL A 75 -27.46 -10.96 3.69
CA VAL A 75 -26.71 -12.17 4.02
C VAL A 75 -27.74 -13.29 4.25
N SER A 76 -27.54 -14.44 3.62
CA SER A 76 -28.46 -15.57 3.73
C SER A 76 -28.21 -16.41 4.99
N VAL A 77 -27.22 -16.04 5.81
CA VAL A 77 -26.83 -16.76 7.01
C VAL A 77 -26.99 -15.90 8.25
N VAL A 78 -27.27 -16.52 9.39
CA VAL A 78 -27.30 -15.84 10.68
C VAL A 78 -25.86 -15.81 11.23
N LEU A 79 -25.37 -14.62 11.55
CA LEU A 79 -24.04 -14.42 12.08
C LEU A 79 -24.12 -13.88 13.51
N PRO A 80 -23.12 -14.17 14.35
CA PRO A 80 -23.08 -13.66 15.73
C PRO A 80 -23.15 -12.13 15.74
N LEU A 81 -23.95 -11.58 16.64
CA LEU A 81 -24.13 -10.13 16.77
C LEU A 81 -22.80 -9.41 17.01
N SER A 82 -21.91 -10.01 17.82
CA SER A 82 -20.60 -9.43 18.09
C SER A 82 -19.74 -9.29 16.83
N LEU A 83 -19.86 -10.24 15.89
CA LEU A 83 -19.17 -10.16 14.60
C LEU A 83 -19.77 -9.05 13.71
N LEU A 84 -21.09 -8.99 13.66
CA LEU A 84 -21.80 -7.94 12.89
C LEU A 84 -21.46 -6.55 13.43
N THR A 85 -21.41 -6.42 14.76
CA THR A 85 -21.06 -5.15 15.41
C THR A 85 -19.61 -4.77 15.06
N LEU A 86 -18.67 -5.69 15.18
CA LEU A 86 -17.27 -5.44 14.81
C LEU A 86 -17.16 -4.98 13.35
N HIS A 87 -17.84 -5.70 12.44
CA HIS A 87 -17.86 -5.35 11.02
C HIS A 87 -18.38 -3.90 10.82
N LYS A 88 -19.51 -3.57 11.46
CA LYS A 88 -20.11 -2.24 11.31
C LYS A 88 -19.21 -1.13 11.87
N VAL A 89 -18.63 -1.35 13.05
CA VAL A 89 -17.72 -0.40 13.68
C VAL A 89 -16.50 -0.18 12.79
N THR A 90 -15.92 -1.26 12.26
CA THR A 90 -14.77 -1.18 11.34
C THR A 90 -15.12 -0.35 10.11
N GLN A 91 -16.31 -0.58 9.52
CA GLN A 91 -16.75 0.22 8.37
C GLN A 91 -16.88 1.71 8.70
N MET A 92 -17.45 2.03 9.88
CA MET A 92 -17.68 3.41 10.29
C MET A 92 -16.39 4.16 10.58
N LEU A 93 -15.37 3.48 11.10
CA LEU A 93 -14.10 4.09 11.50
C LEU A 93 -13.08 4.15 10.35
N SER A 94 -13.28 3.33 9.31
CA SER A 94 -12.31 3.23 8.20
C SER A 94 -12.54 4.31 7.15
N ILE A 95 -11.45 4.79 6.57
CA ILE A 95 -11.49 5.73 5.43
C ILE A 95 -12.09 4.98 4.23
N GLY A 96 -13.01 5.64 3.52
CA GLY A 96 -13.66 5.06 2.35
C GLY A 96 -12.65 4.75 1.24
N ARG A 97 -12.85 3.61 0.58
CA ARG A 97 -11.93 3.10 -0.45
C ARG A 97 -12.44 3.34 -1.88
N LYS A 98 -13.65 3.88 -2.05
CA LYS A 98 -14.19 4.18 -3.37
C LYS A 98 -13.45 5.36 -3.98
N PRO A 99 -12.87 5.21 -5.19
CA PRO A 99 -12.15 6.31 -5.82
C PRO A 99 -13.04 7.53 -6.05
N GLU A 100 -12.50 8.70 -5.76
CA GLU A 100 -13.17 9.96 -6.08
C GLU A 100 -13.19 10.14 -7.61
N LYS A 101 -14.30 10.66 -8.10
CA LYS A 101 -14.40 11.02 -9.52
C LYS A 101 -13.49 12.22 -9.74
N MET A 102 -12.32 11.97 -10.28
CA MET A 102 -11.47 13.08 -10.74
C MET A 102 -12.08 13.66 -12.01
N GLU A 103 -12.25 14.96 -12.02
CA GLU A 103 -12.59 15.65 -13.26
C GLU A 103 -11.55 15.26 -14.32
N LYS A 104 -12.01 14.97 -15.52
CA LYS A 104 -11.09 14.71 -16.62
C LYS A 104 -10.15 15.91 -16.70
N ALA A 105 -8.89 15.67 -16.40
CA ALA A 105 -7.89 16.69 -16.58
C ALA A 105 -7.97 17.13 -18.05
N SER A 106 -8.06 18.42 -18.28
CA SER A 106 -7.80 18.94 -19.61
C SER A 106 -6.28 18.82 -19.79
N TRP A 107 -5.88 17.70 -20.34
CA TRP A 107 -4.47 17.46 -20.61
C TRP A 107 -4.04 18.43 -21.71
N SER A 108 -3.02 19.22 -21.45
CA SER A 108 -2.33 19.98 -22.47
C SER A 108 -0.99 19.30 -22.70
N GLY A 109 -0.67 19.01 -23.93
CA GLY A 109 0.63 18.47 -24.27
C GLY A 109 0.63 17.04 -24.79
N LEU A 110 1.77 16.38 -24.72
CA LEU A 110 2.01 15.08 -25.34
C LEU A 110 1.23 13.93 -24.72
N VAL A 111 0.70 14.10 -23.50
CA VAL A 111 -0.08 13.04 -22.83
C VAL A 111 -1.33 12.67 -23.62
N ASP A 112 -1.98 13.66 -24.26
CA ASP A 112 -3.20 13.43 -25.05
C ASP A 112 -2.93 12.95 -26.47
N HIS A 113 -1.68 12.99 -26.92
CA HIS A 113 -1.33 12.54 -28.26
C HIS A 113 -1.35 11.00 -28.33
N PRO A 114 -2.18 10.39 -29.18
CA PRO A 114 -2.38 8.92 -29.16
C PRO A 114 -1.10 8.08 -29.27
N LYS A 115 -0.15 8.53 -30.07
CA LYS A 115 1.12 7.80 -30.24
C LYS A 115 1.99 7.84 -28.98
N PHE A 116 2.00 8.97 -28.26
CA PHE A 116 2.83 9.13 -27.06
C PHE A 116 2.21 8.50 -25.85
N ARG A 117 0.88 8.49 -25.72
CA ARG A 117 0.18 7.84 -24.62
C ARG A 117 0.58 6.36 -24.55
N ASN A 118 0.59 5.67 -25.68
CA ASN A 118 0.99 4.25 -25.72
C ASN A 118 2.48 4.07 -25.36
N LEU A 119 3.32 5.00 -25.80
CA LEU A 119 4.76 4.94 -25.51
C LEU A 119 5.06 5.15 -24.02
N PHE A 120 4.38 6.08 -23.36
CA PHE A 120 4.52 6.31 -21.91
C PHE A 120 4.20 5.04 -21.11
N MET A 121 3.25 4.26 -21.58
CA MET A 121 2.73 3.07 -20.88
C MET A 121 3.35 1.74 -21.35
N LYS A 122 4.28 1.76 -22.26
CA LYS A 122 4.79 0.57 -22.94
C LYS A 122 5.43 -0.40 -21.97
N HIS A 123 6.08 -0.33 -21.15
CA HIS A 123 6.75 -1.32 -20.31
C HIS A 123 6.17 -1.50 -18.91
N UNK A 124 4.98 -0.96 -18.69
CA UNK A 124 4.41 -1.03 -17.38
C UNK A 124 3.48 -2.22 -17.31
N UNK A 125 3.46 -2.88 -16.24
CA UNK A 125 2.40 -3.88 -15.99
C UNK A 125 1.07 -3.21 -15.84
N UNK A 126 0.02 -3.76 -15.99
CA UNK A 126 -1.29 -3.24 -15.92
C UNK A 126 -1.57 -2.40 -14.71
N UNK A 127 -1.14 -2.67 -13.58
CA UNK A 127 -1.26 -1.96 -12.37
C UNK A 127 -0.51 -0.69 -12.34
N UNK A 128 0.65 -0.72 -12.68
CA UNK A 128 1.48 0.40 -12.78
C UNK A 128 1.02 1.45 -13.72
N ARG A 129 0.43 0.93 -14.75
CA ARG A 129 -0.16 1.86 -15.73
C ARG A 129 -1.27 2.72 -15.12
N HIS A 130 -2.21 2.06 -14.48
CA HIS A 130 -3.34 2.75 -13.80
C HIS A 130 -2.84 3.78 -12.76
N GLU A 131 -1.90 3.37 -11.94
CA GLU A 131 -1.33 4.24 -10.89
C GLU A 131 -0.63 5.46 -11.51
N ILE A 132 0.19 5.23 -12.52
CA ILE A 132 0.95 6.29 -13.19
C ILE A 132 0.00 7.29 -13.88
N GLU A 133 -1.02 6.80 -14.58
CA GLU A 133 -2.03 7.67 -15.21
C GLU A 133 -2.70 8.57 -14.17
N LYS A 134 -3.21 7.98 -13.12
CA LYS A 134 -3.94 8.72 -12.08
C LYS A 134 -3.03 9.67 -11.30
N MET A 135 -1.83 9.19 -10.93
CA MET A 135 -0.88 9.99 -10.16
C MET A 135 -0.36 11.18 -10.98
N SER A 136 0.00 10.96 -12.25
CA SER A 136 0.49 12.05 -13.11
C SER A 136 -0.59 13.11 -13.34
N ALA A 137 -1.84 12.68 -13.55
CA ALA A 137 -2.98 13.61 -13.70
C ALA A 137 -3.17 14.46 -12.44
N LEU A 138 -3.17 13.82 -11.27
CA LEU A 138 -3.32 14.51 -9.99
C LEU A 138 -2.17 15.49 -9.76
N CYS A 139 -0.93 15.03 -9.92
CA CYS A 139 0.25 15.86 -9.67
C CYS A 139 0.37 17.02 -10.65
N GLY A 140 0.03 16.81 -11.91
CA GLY A 140 -0.02 17.87 -12.92
C GLY A 140 -0.99 18.97 -12.52
N LYS A 141 -2.22 18.61 -12.16
CA LYS A 141 -3.27 19.53 -11.73
C LYS A 141 -2.86 20.34 -10.49
N ILE A 142 -2.27 19.66 -9.50
CA ILE A 142 -1.86 20.32 -8.25
C ILE A 142 -0.68 21.24 -8.49
N ALA A 143 0.28 20.82 -9.31
CA ALA A 143 1.42 21.65 -9.66
C ALA A 143 0.96 22.95 -10.33
N GLU A 144 -0.04 22.89 -11.22
CA GLU A 144 -0.65 24.07 -11.84
C GLU A 144 -1.32 24.97 -10.80
N LYS A 145 -2.15 24.36 -9.94
CA LYS A 145 -2.87 25.08 -8.88
C LYS A 145 -1.92 25.80 -7.92
N CYS A 146 -0.79 25.18 -7.59
CA CYS A 146 0.21 25.74 -6.66
C CYS A 146 1.27 26.60 -7.36
N GLY A 147 1.20 26.75 -8.69
CA GLY A 147 2.19 27.52 -9.45
C GLY A 147 3.59 26.88 -9.41
N VAL A 148 3.67 25.54 -9.34
CA VAL A 148 4.93 24.81 -9.22
C VAL A 148 5.34 24.25 -10.59
N GLU A 149 6.58 24.54 -10.99
CA GLU A 149 7.18 24.00 -12.21
C GLU A 149 8.07 22.79 -11.94
N TYR A 150 8.70 22.74 -10.76
CA TYR A 150 9.72 21.75 -10.41
C TYR A 150 9.12 20.63 -9.55
N LEU A 151 9.31 19.38 -9.97
CA LEU A 151 8.79 18.19 -9.26
C LEU A 151 9.93 17.26 -8.91
N VAL A 152 9.82 16.63 -7.74
CA VAL A 152 10.81 15.66 -7.25
C VAL A 152 10.07 14.35 -6.96
N ASP A 153 10.36 13.33 -7.75
CA ASP A 153 9.75 11.99 -7.65
C ASP A 153 10.71 11.09 -6.85
N ILE A 154 10.39 10.85 -5.60
CA ILE A 154 11.27 10.13 -4.66
C ILE A 154 10.94 8.64 -4.67
N GLY A 155 11.97 7.83 -4.94
CA GLY A 155 11.83 6.38 -5.13
C GLY A 155 11.23 6.06 -6.49
N GLY A 156 11.59 6.85 -7.51
CA GLY A 156 10.97 6.78 -8.83
C GLY A 156 11.31 5.56 -9.68
N GLY A 157 12.26 4.72 -9.23
CA GLY A 157 12.63 3.48 -9.92
C GLY A 157 13.08 3.73 -11.36
N LEU A 158 12.38 3.12 -12.33
CA LEU A 158 12.68 3.30 -13.77
C LEU A 158 12.18 4.64 -14.34
N GLY A 159 11.71 5.56 -13.49
CA GLY A 159 11.32 6.90 -13.90
C GLY A 159 10.06 6.99 -14.76
N HIS A 160 9.17 6.00 -14.69
CA HIS A 160 7.96 6.02 -15.53
C HIS A 160 7.05 7.22 -15.21
N LEU A 161 6.82 7.49 -13.91
CA LEU A 161 6.03 8.65 -13.49
C LEU A 161 6.77 9.96 -13.83
N SER A 162 8.06 10.02 -13.53
CA SER A 162 8.91 11.17 -13.85
C SER A 162 8.86 11.51 -15.34
N ARG A 163 8.92 10.47 -16.20
CA ARG A 163 8.91 10.63 -17.66
C ARG A 163 7.60 11.25 -18.16
N ILE A 164 6.46 10.79 -17.64
CA ILE A 164 5.17 11.35 -18.08
C ILE A 164 4.96 12.78 -17.54
N LEU A 165 5.45 13.07 -16.32
CA LEU A 165 5.38 14.43 -15.78
C LEU A 165 6.28 15.39 -16.58
N ALA A 166 7.47 14.94 -16.98
CA ALA A 166 8.41 15.77 -17.72
C ALA A 166 7.96 15.96 -19.18
N PHE A 167 7.84 14.88 -19.93
CA PHE A 167 7.53 14.95 -21.36
C PHE A 167 6.04 15.20 -21.64
N GLY A 168 5.16 14.61 -20.81
CA GLY A 168 3.72 14.69 -21.01
C GLY A 168 3.10 15.97 -20.47
N HIS A 169 3.52 16.41 -19.28
CA HIS A 169 2.98 17.60 -18.61
C HIS A 169 3.91 18.81 -18.68
N GLY A 170 5.09 18.68 -19.28
CA GLY A 170 6.02 19.80 -19.45
C GLY A 170 6.67 20.29 -18.16
N LYS A 171 6.72 19.45 -17.12
CA LYS A 171 7.33 19.84 -15.83
C LYS A 171 8.83 19.58 -15.82
N ARG A 172 9.55 20.32 -14.97
CA ARG A 172 10.97 20.08 -14.69
C ARG A 172 11.03 19.04 -13.58
N VAL A 173 11.52 17.83 -13.87
CA VAL A 173 11.40 16.69 -12.93
C VAL A 173 12.77 16.13 -12.55
N CYS A 174 12.99 15.92 -11.25
CA CYS A 174 14.09 15.13 -10.72
C CYS A 174 13.53 13.79 -10.21
N CYS A 175 14.05 12.69 -10.74
CA CYS A 175 13.74 11.33 -10.29
C CYS A 175 14.85 10.88 -9.35
N VAL A 176 14.54 10.69 -8.07
CA VAL A 176 15.52 10.27 -7.07
C VAL A 176 15.35 8.77 -6.82
N GLU A 177 16.42 8.00 -7.05
CA GLU A 177 16.41 6.54 -6.84
C GLU A 177 17.77 6.09 -6.28
N LYS A 178 17.72 5.23 -5.25
CA LYS A 178 18.93 4.74 -4.59
C LYS A 178 19.66 3.66 -5.39
N GLN A 179 18.95 2.93 -6.26
CA GLN A 179 19.50 1.82 -7.03
C GLN A 179 20.06 2.33 -8.36
N GLU A 180 21.39 2.44 -8.44
CA GLU A 180 22.08 2.94 -9.63
C GLU A 180 21.69 2.23 -10.94
N PRO A 181 21.54 0.89 -10.96
CA PRO A 181 21.11 0.23 -12.21
C PRO A 181 19.74 0.70 -12.71
N LEU A 182 18.81 1.02 -11.82
CA LEU A 182 17.51 1.57 -12.21
C LEU A 182 17.63 2.97 -12.80
N ASN A 183 18.49 3.82 -12.20
CA ASN A 183 18.78 5.17 -12.73
C ASN A 183 19.35 5.10 -14.14
N LEU A 184 20.34 4.22 -14.36
CA LEU A 184 20.96 4.06 -15.67
C LEU A 184 19.94 3.59 -16.71
N GLN A 185 19.11 2.61 -16.34
CA GLN A 185 18.07 2.11 -17.25
C GLN A 185 17.01 3.16 -17.53
N ALA A 186 16.65 3.98 -16.54
CA ALA A 186 15.70 5.09 -16.71
C ALA A 186 16.19 6.08 -17.76
N GLY A 187 17.49 6.43 -17.73
CA GLY A 187 18.13 7.29 -18.73
C GLY A 187 18.06 6.68 -20.15
N VAL A 188 18.28 5.37 -20.27
CA VAL A 188 18.16 4.68 -21.56
C VAL A 188 16.71 4.80 -22.08
N LEU A 189 15.73 4.61 -21.23
CA LEU A 189 14.30 4.74 -21.61
C LEU A 189 13.96 6.18 -22.05
N ASP A 190 14.54 7.18 -21.40
CA ASP A 190 14.35 8.59 -21.80
C ASP A 190 14.93 8.84 -23.20
N GLN A 191 16.13 8.31 -23.48
CA GLN A 191 16.73 8.45 -24.81
C GLN A 191 15.89 7.76 -25.88
N GLN A 192 15.34 6.59 -25.58
CA GLN A 192 14.42 5.89 -26.50
C GLN A 192 13.18 6.74 -26.78
N PHE A 193 12.63 7.39 -25.76
CA PHE A 193 11.48 8.29 -25.89
C PHE A 193 11.84 9.47 -26.82
N LEU A 194 12.98 10.12 -26.58
CA LEU A 194 13.43 11.28 -27.37
C LEU A 194 13.64 10.91 -28.85
N LYS A 195 14.25 9.74 -29.13
CA LYS A 195 14.43 9.23 -30.50
C LYS A 195 13.07 9.01 -31.20
N PHE A 196 12.08 8.51 -30.45
CA PHE A 196 10.73 8.35 -30.99
C PHE A 196 10.08 9.71 -31.22
N ALA A 197 10.18 10.63 -30.25
CA ALA A 197 9.57 11.97 -30.33
C ALA A 197 10.09 12.76 -31.53
N GLN A 198 11.40 12.67 -31.80
CA GLN A 198 12.05 13.34 -32.93
C GLN A 198 11.42 12.98 -34.28
N LYS A 199 10.87 11.78 -34.42
CA LYS A 199 10.24 11.30 -35.66
C LYS A 199 8.83 11.86 -35.89
N TYR A 200 8.16 12.31 -34.83
CA TYR A 200 6.73 12.64 -34.92
C TYR A 200 6.39 14.07 -34.52
N LEU A 201 7.32 14.79 -33.88
CA LEU A 201 7.11 16.17 -33.45
C LEU A 201 7.79 17.12 -34.41
N LYS A 202 7.23 18.30 -34.55
CA LYS A 202 7.88 19.42 -35.24
C LYS A 202 9.13 19.83 -34.44
N GLN A 203 10.12 20.37 -35.11
CA GLN A 203 11.37 20.79 -34.48
C GLN A 203 11.15 21.75 -33.30
N GLU A 204 10.22 22.66 -33.40
CA GLU A 204 9.87 23.61 -32.35
C GLU A 204 9.34 22.93 -31.11
N GLU A 205 8.45 21.94 -31.29
CA GLU A 205 7.90 21.13 -30.19
C GLU A 205 8.97 20.27 -29.56
N PHE A 206 9.80 19.60 -30.35
CA PHE A 206 10.86 18.72 -29.89
C PHE A 206 11.89 19.47 -29.03
N THR A 207 12.27 20.71 -29.43
CA THR A 207 13.26 21.50 -28.66
C THR A 207 12.74 21.97 -27.32
N GLN A 208 11.42 21.92 -27.08
CA GLN A 208 10.84 22.23 -25.76
C GLN A 208 10.89 21.09 -24.78
N LEU A 209 11.16 19.86 -25.25
CA LEU A 209 11.20 18.70 -24.38
C LEU A 209 12.38 18.75 -23.41
N ARG A 210 12.11 18.51 -22.14
CA ARG A 210 13.12 18.45 -21.09
C ARG A 210 13.05 17.07 -20.43
N PRO A 211 14.07 16.23 -20.58
CA PRO A 211 14.05 14.92 -19.91
C PRO A 211 14.15 15.06 -18.40
N PRO A 212 13.63 14.09 -17.64
CA PRO A 212 13.87 14.06 -16.19
C PRO A 212 15.36 13.97 -15.88
N VAL A 213 15.78 14.57 -14.79
CA VAL A 213 17.12 14.36 -14.24
C VAL A 213 17.07 13.18 -13.29
N HIS A 214 17.94 12.20 -13.48
CA HIS A 214 18.01 11.01 -12.61
C HIS A 214 19.13 11.19 -11.59
N LEU A 215 18.75 11.29 -10.31
CA LEU A 215 19.68 11.51 -9.20
C LEU A 215 19.81 10.20 -8.40
N ASN A 216 21.03 9.64 -8.35
CA ASN A 216 21.31 8.46 -7.55
C ASN A 216 21.58 8.89 -6.11
N LEU A 217 20.58 8.77 -5.25
CA LEU A 217 20.67 9.21 -3.86
C LEU A 217 19.75 8.40 -2.97
N THR A 218 20.24 8.05 -1.78
CA THR A 218 19.44 7.42 -0.75
C THR A 218 18.84 8.51 0.15
N ILE A 219 17.53 8.56 0.18
CA ILE A 219 16.79 9.46 1.09
C ILE A 219 16.60 8.73 2.42
N SER A 220 17.03 9.35 3.52
CA SER A 220 16.96 8.76 4.86
C SER A 220 16.44 9.78 5.88
N PRO A 221 15.96 9.32 7.06
CA PRO A 221 15.49 10.23 8.11
C PRO A 221 16.57 11.21 8.60
N ASP A 222 17.84 10.84 8.51
CA ASP A 222 18.97 11.62 9.02
C ASP A 222 19.57 12.55 7.98
N MET A 223 18.99 12.62 6.76
CA MET A 223 19.56 13.46 5.71
C MET A 223 19.41 14.94 6.03
N ASP A 224 20.37 15.73 5.56
CA ASP A 224 20.31 17.19 5.63
C ASP A 224 19.27 17.69 4.61
N ALA A 225 18.07 18.00 5.10
CA ALA A 225 16.95 18.44 4.27
C ALA A 225 17.28 19.76 3.54
N CYS A 226 17.90 20.72 4.23
CA CYS A 226 18.26 22.01 3.65
C CYS A 226 19.31 21.85 2.54
N GLY A 227 20.36 21.08 2.82
CA GLY A 227 21.39 20.76 1.81
C GLY A 227 20.82 20.02 0.62
N PHE A 228 19.86 19.14 0.83
CA PHE A 228 19.18 18.42 -0.26
C PHE A 228 18.40 19.41 -1.16
N ILE A 229 17.62 20.31 -0.56
CA ILE A 229 16.85 21.32 -1.32
C ILE A 229 17.79 22.23 -2.11
N GLU A 230 18.87 22.68 -1.50
CA GLU A 230 19.89 23.52 -2.17
C GLU A 230 20.56 22.76 -3.33
N HIS A 231 20.89 21.49 -3.12
CA HIS A 231 21.44 20.63 -4.18
C HIS A 231 20.47 20.52 -5.36
N LEU A 232 19.17 20.30 -5.08
CA LEU A 232 18.15 20.27 -6.12
C LEU A 232 18.10 21.59 -6.88
N LYS A 233 18.06 22.72 -6.16
CA LYS A 233 17.97 24.05 -6.74
C LYS A 233 19.17 24.34 -7.67
N CYS A 234 20.35 24.26 -7.13
CA CYS A 234 21.56 24.76 -7.80
C CYS A 234 22.23 23.76 -8.74
N ARG A 235 22.21 22.44 -8.37
CA ARG A 235 22.91 21.41 -9.15
C ARG A 235 22.02 20.63 -10.10
N VAL A 236 20.78 20.38 -9.70
CA VAL A 236 19.85 19.58 -10.52
C VAL A 236 19.09 20.46 -11.50
N PHE A 237 18.52 21.57 -11.03
CA PHE A 237 17.69 22.45 -11.84
C PHE A 237 18.44 23.68 -12.38
N ASP A 238 19.69 23.87 -12.00
CA ASP A 238 20.59 24.91 -12.49
C ASP A 238 20.05 26.33 -12.25
N LEU A 239 19.48 26.55 -11.05
CA LEU A 239 18.98 27.85 -10.62
C LEU A 239 20.02 28.57 -9.77
N LYS A 240 20.02 29.90 -9.83
CA LYS A 240 20.91 30.73 -9.01
C LYS A 240 20.40 30.80 -7.56
N GLU A 241 21.28 31.13 -6.63
CA GLU A 241 20.96 31.24 -5.20
C GLU A 241 19.81 32.22 -4.94
N ASP A 242 19.76 33.33 -5.66
CA ASP A 242 18.76 34.38 -5.49
C ASP A 242 17.43 34.12 -6.25
N GLU A 243 17.35 33.08 -7.09
CA GLU A 243 16.11 32.74 -7.80
C GLU A 243 15.12 32.04 -6.85
N GLU A 244 13.85 32.34 -7.04
CA GLU A 244 12.77 31.66 -6.30
C GLU A 244 12.74 30.17 -6.67
N PHE A 245 12.55 29.33 -5.68
CA PHE A 245 12.50 27.89 -5.88
C PHE A 245 11.30 27.30 -5.14
N ALA A 246 10.41 26.66 -5.89
CA ALA A 246 9.20 26.04 -5.36
C ALA A 246 9.06 24.66 -6.00
N ILE A 247 8.92 23.63 -5.18
CA ILE A 247 8.85 22.24 -5.66
C ILE A 247 7.60 21.52 -5.14
N GLY A 248 7.18 20.52 -5.91
CA GLY A 248 6.25 19.48 -5.45
C GLY A 248 7.02 18.18 -5.22
N VAL A 249 6.77 17.52 -4.10
CA VAL A 249 7.39 16.24 -3.77
C VAL A 249 6.36 15.13 -3.95
N ILE A 250 6.77 14.08 -4.66
CA ILE A 250 5.88 12.98 -5.06
C ILE A 250 6.50 11.67 -4.59
N GLY A 251 5.66 10.78 -4.05
CA GLY A 251 6.06 9.41 -3.70
C GLY A 251 4.98 8.43 -4.10
N LEU A 252 5.17 7.73 -5.23
CA LEU A 252 4.21 6.70 -5.66
C LEU A 252 4.40 5.41 -4.88
N HIS A 253 5.64 5.00 -4.63
CA HIS A 253 5.94 3.80 -3.84
C HIS A 253 6.98 4.09 -2.74
N PRO A 254 6.68 5.04 -1.82
CA PRO A 254 7.63 5.38 -0.75
C PRO A 254 7.56 4.34 0.37
N CYS A 255 8.23 3.21 0.17
CA CYS A 255 8.16 2.05 1.05
C CYS A 255 8.71 2.34 2.46
N GLY A 256 8.02 1.85 3.47
CA GLY A 256 8.45 1.96 4.87
C GLY A 256 8.56 3.41 5.32
N ASP A 257 9.65 3.74 5.99
CA ASP A 257 9.89 5.07 6.57
C ASP A 257 10.12 6.16 5.53
N LEU A 258 10.28 5.82 4.25
CA LEU A 258 10.42 6.84 3.20
C LEU A 258 9.19 7.75 3.14
N GLY A 259 7.97 7.19 3.30
CA GLY A 259 6.75 8.00 3.36
C GLY A 259 6.84 9.08 4.44
N PRO A 260 7.03 8.70 5.71
CA PRO A 260 7.26 9.67 6.80
C PRO A 260 8.35 10.72 6.52
N VAL A 261 9.46 10.32 5.87
CA VAL A 261 10.53 11.27 5.52
C VAL A 261 10.01 12.34 4.55
N LEU A 262 9.20 11.94 3.56
CA LEU A 262 8.62 12.91 2.61
C LEU A 262 7.69 13.91 3.33
N LEU A 263 6.92 13.44 4.31
CA LEU A 263 6.07 14.32 5.13
C LEU A 263 6.92 15.33 5.90
N ASN A 264 8.06 14.87 6.45
CA ASN A 264 8.98 15.73 7.18
C ASN A 264 9.58 16.81 6.25
N LEU A 265 9.99 16.45 5.03
CA LEU A 265 10.48 17.42 4.03
C LEU A 265 9.44 18.52 3.78
N PHE A 266 8.18 18.13 3.64
CA PHE A 266 7.09 19.11 3.45
C PHE A 266 6.97 20.06 4.65
N GLN A 267 7.03 19.51 5.87
CA GLN A 267 6.87 20.31 7.08
C GLN A 267 8.04 21.27 7.31
N THR A 268 9.28 20.82 7.03
CA THR A 268 10.49 21.56 7.40
C THR A 268 11.02 22.47 6.29
N CYS A 269 10.70 22.19 5.02
CA CYS A 269 11.26 22.95 3.88
C CYS A 269 10.18 23.85 3.27
N PRO A 270 10.30 25.17 3.40
CA PRO A 270 9.28 26.10 2.86
C PRO A 270 9.18 26.06 1.33
N GLU A 271 10.22 25.61 0.65
CA GLU A 271 10.25 25.44 -0.82
C GLU A 271 9.30 24.32 -1.29
N VAL A 272 9.01 23.35 -0.44
CA VAL A 272 8.07 22.26 -0.77
C VAL A 272 6.64 22.76 -0.64
N LYS A 273 6.01 23.09 -1.77
CA LYS A 273 4.66 23.69 -1.81
C LYS A 273 3.55 22.67 -1.78
N PHE A 274 3.82 21.45 -2.26
CA PHE A 274 2.85 20.37 -2.09
C PHE A 274 3.56 19.01 -1.99
N ILE A 275 2.85 18.07 -1.39
CA ILE A 275 3.24 16.65 -1.43
C ILE A 275 2.05 15.82 -1.91
N ALA A 276 2.37 14.72 -2.60
CA ALA A 276 1.42 13.68 -2.98
C ALA A 276 2.09 12.32 -2.71
N VAL A 277 1.69 11.67 -1.63
CA VAL A 277 2.37 10.46 -1.12
C VAL A 277 1.37 9.32 -0.98
N VAL A 278 1.63 8.21 -1.68
CA VAL A 278 0.81 6.99 -1.59
C VAL A 278 1.23 6.18 -0.36
N GLY A 279 0.29 5.61 0.35
CA GLY A 279 0.58 4.65 1.43
C GLY A 279 1.16 3.38 0.83
N CYS A 280 2.32 2.93 1.31
CA CYS A 280 2.98 1.77 0.73
C CYS A 280 3.79 1.00 1.78
N CYS A 281 3.78 -0.33 1.67
CA CYS A 281 4.62 -1.26 2.45
C CYS A 281 4.67 -0.93 3.94
N TYR A 282 3.49 -0.82 4.57
CA TYR A 282 3.38 -0.45 5.99
C TYR A 282 4.16 -1.39 6.91
N MET A 283 4.32 -2.67 6.52
CA MET A 283 5.09 -3.65 7.32
C MET A 283 6.58 -3.26 7.47
N LYS A 284 7.07 -2.37 6.60
CA LYS A 284 8.46 -1.90 6.64
C LYS A 284 8.67 -0.65 7.50
N LEU A 285 7.59 -0.10 8.09
CA LEU A 285 7.71 1.02 9.02
C LEU A 285 8.48 0.60 10.27
N THR A 286 9.37 1.47 10.73
CA THR A 286 10.03 1.33 12.03
C THR A 286 9.25 2.12 13.09
N GLU A 287 9.76 2.16 14.30
CA GLU A 287 9.20 2.98 15.38
C GLU A 287 9.25 4.49 15.05
N ASN A 288 10.12 4.89 14.13
CA ASN A 288 10.21 6.28 13.66
C ASN A 288 9.09 6.61 12.66
N GLY A 289 8.51 5.59 12.03
CA GLY A 289 7.47 5.76 11.01
C GLY A 289 6.04 5.75 11.54
N PHE A 290 5.84 5.36 12.81
CA PHE A 290 4.52 5.37 13.49
C PHE A 290 4.72 5.30 15.01
N PRO A 291 4.03 6.14 15.80
CA PRO A 291 3.17 7.25 15.39
C PRO A 291 3.95 8.49 14.99
N LEU A 292 3.38 9.32 14.12
CA LEU A 292 3.98 10.58 13.68
C LEU A 292 3.38 11.80 14.39
N SER A 293 2.05 11.79 14.60
CA SER A 293 1.37 12.93 15.24
C SER A 293 1.80 13.08 16.71
N GLN A 294 1.92 14.31 17.18
CA GLN A 294 2.20 14.61 18.58
C GLN A 294 1.10 14.03 19.49
N HIS A 295 -0.14 14.07 19.00
CA HIS A 295 -1.29 13.51 19.72
C HIS A 295 -1.06 12.03 20.06
N LEU A 296 -0.74 11.19 19.05
CA LEU A 296 -0.52 9.77 19.31
C LEU A 296 0.80 9.49 20.04
N ARG A 297 1.83 10.31 19.85
CA ARG A 297 3.09 10.18 20.61
C ARG A 297 2.85 10.36 22.11
N ARG A 298 2.10 11.41 22.50
CA ARG A 298 1.72 11.64 23.90
C ARG A 298 0.85 10.51 24.44
N MET A 299 -0.08 10.01 23.62
CA MET A 299 -0.91 8.87 24.00
C MET A 299 -0.07 7.61 24.20
N ARG A 300 0.94 7.35 23.34
CA ARG A 300 1.83 6.19 23.47
C ARG A 300 2.63 6.21 24.77
N GLU A 301 3.04 7.39 25.24
CA GLU A 301 3.74 7.52 26.52
C GLU A 301 2.89 6.98 27.69
N LYS A 302 1.59 7.17 27.62
CA LYS A 302 0.64 6.75 28.67
C LYS A 302 0.13 5.31 28.43
N GLU A 303 -0.10 4.95 27.18
CA GLU A 303 -0.75 3.70 26.77
C GLU A 303 0.04 3.02 25.64
N PRO A 304 1.28 2.57 25.90
CA PRO A 304 2.15 2.05 24.84
C PRO A 304 1.60 0.78 24.16
N LYS A 305 0.81 -0.02 24.89
CA LYS A 305 0.19 -1.22 24.31
C LYS A 305 -0.94 -0.87 23.33
N ARG A 306 -1.65 0.21 23.58
CA ARG A 306 -2.74 0.67 22.72
C ARG A 306 -2.19 1.31 21.43
N VAL A 307 -1.19 2.19 21.57
CA VAL A 307 -0.60 2.88 20.41
C VAL A 307 0.54 2.03 19.85
N HIS A 308 0.17 0.85 19.39
CA HIS A 308 1.12 -0.10 18.80
C HIS A 308 0.44 -0.88 17.68
N LEU A 309 1.07 -0.94 16.53
CA LEU A 309 0.65 -1.77 15.39
C LEU A 309 1.77 -2.77 15.10
N SER A 310 1.48 -4.05 15.30
CA SER A 310 2.44 -5.12 15.06
C SER A 310 2.85 -5.19 13.58
N TYR A 311 3.92 -5.92 13.30
CA TYR A 311 4.31 -6.24 11.92
C TYR A 311 3.14 -6.91 11.18
N GLU A 312 2.47 -7.87 11.83
CA GLU A 312 1.36 -8.64 11.24
C GLU A 312 0.17 -7.73 10.90
N ALA A 313 -0.16 -6.80 11.80
CA ALA A 313 -1.23 -5.82 11.56
C ALA A 313 -0.90 -4.92 10.36
N ARG A 314 0.33 -4.41 10.31
CA ARG A 314 0.77 -3.53 9.22
C ARG A 314 0.88 -4.29 7.89
N GLU A 315 1.24 -5.57 7.96
CA GLU A 315 1.35 -6.44 6.77
C GLU A 315 -0.03 -6.69 6.16
N VAL A 316 -1.04 -7.04 6.98
CA VAL A 316 -2.40 -7.29 6.46
C VAL A 316 -3.01 -6.03 5.84
N ALA A 317 -2.64 -4.85 6.34
CA ALA A 317 -3.11 -3.57 5.77
C ALA A 317 -2.63 -3.36 4.32
N CYS A 318 -1.65 -4.14 3.87
CA CYS A 318 -1.14 -4.07 2.49
C CYS A 318 -1.81 -5.07 1.54
N HIS A 319 -2.74 -5.91 2.04
CA HIS A 319 -3.34 -6.98 1.25
C HIS A 319 -4.41 -6.47 0.26
N ALA A 320 -4.61 -7.25 -0.81
CA ALA A 320 -5.57 -6.95 -1.88
C ALA A 320 -6.97 -7.43 -1.49
N ILE A 321 -7.64 -6.63 -0.65
CA ILE A 321 -8.93 -6.97 -0.04
C ILE A 321 -10.00 -7.22 -1.13
N GLU A 322 -10.06 -6.34 -2.12
CA GLU A 322 -11.09 -6.39 -3.17
C GLU A 322 -10.94 -7.62 -4.07
N MET A 323 -9.71 -8.02 -4.36
CA MET A 323 -9.46 -9.26 -5.12
C MET A 323 -9.84 -10.49 -4.31
N TYR A 324 -9.55 -10.48 -3.02
CA TYR A 324 -9.92 -11.58 -2.11
C TYR A 324 -11.44 -11.66 -2.00
N HIS A 325 -12.11 -10.51 -1.82
CA HIS A 325 -13.58 -10.41 -1.80
C HIS A 325 -14.20 -11.05 -3.05
N GLU A 326 -13.68 -10.70 -4.22
CA GLU A 326 -14.18 -11.21 -5.49
C GLU A 326 -14.04 -12.74 -5.57
N ARG A 327 -12.85 -13.26 -5.28
CA ARG A 327 -12.58 -14.71 -5.30
C ARG A 327 -13.50 -15.46 -4.32
N LEU A 328 -13.63 -14.93 -3.11
CA LEU A 328 -14.47 -15.54 -2.07
C LEU A 328 -15.95 -15.56 -2.50
N SER A 329 -16.45 -14.43 -3.01
CA SER A 329 -17.86 -14.31 -3.42
C SER A 329 -18.20 -15.21 -4.62
N LEU A 330 -17.24 -15.44 -5.53
CA LEU A 330 -17.42 -16.29 -6.72
C LEU A 330 -17.18 -17.78 -6.43
N GLY A 331 -16.77 -18.13 -5.23
CA GLY A 331 -16.44 -19.51 -4.88
C GLY A 331 -15.14 -20.01 -5.49
N GLU A 332 -14.21 -19.11 -5.81
CA GLU A 332 -12.89 -19.45 -6.37
C GLU A 332 -11.92 -19.80 -5.23
N PHE A 333 -12.11 -20.98 -4.63
CA PHE A 333 -11.44 -21.34 -3.38
C PHE A 333 -10.02 -21.91 -3.55
N ASP A 334 -9.59 -22.25 -4.75
CA ASP A 334 -8.27 -22.88 -4.95
C ASP A 334 -7.13 -21.99 -4.45
N ASP A 335 -7.20 -20.69 -4.75
CA ASP A 335 -6.18 -19.75 -4.28
C ASP A 335 -6.25 -19.50 -2.77
N LEU A 336 -7.38 -19.86 -2.12
CA LEU A 336 -7.52 -19.76 -0.67
C LEU A 336 -6.97 -21.00 0.04
N LYS A 337 -7.07 -22.18 -0.60
CA LYS A 337 -6.59 -23.46 -0.06
C LYS A 337 -5.08 -23.47 0.16
N ILE A 338 -4.34 -22.69 -0.61
CA ILE A 338 -2.88 -22.62 -0.48
C ILE A 338 -2.45 -22.15 0.92
N HIS A 339 -3.23 -21.29 1.57
CA HIS A 339 -2.92 -20.81 2.91
C HIS A 339 -2.98 -21.95 3.94
N ALA A 340 -3.90 -22.89 3.77
CA ALA A 340 -3.97 -24.07 4.61
C ALA A 340 -2.77 -25.00 4.41
N TYR A 341 -2.35 -25.19 3.15
CA TYR A 341 -1.15 -25.97 2.84
C TYR A 341 0.09 -25.33 3.47
N ARG A 342 0.23 -24.02 3.36
CA ARG A 342 1.37 -23.27 3.94
C ARG A 342 1.39 -23.43 5.47
N SER A 343 0.23 -23.27 6.12
CA SER A 343 0.12 -23.34 7.58
C SER A 343 0.32 -24.76 8.10
N ALA A 344 -0.19 -25.76 7.38
CA ALA A 344 0.01 -27.17 7.71
C ALA A 344 1.50 -27.55 7.60
N LEU A 345 2.16 -27.13 6.53
CA LEU A 345 3.60 -27.34 6.34
C LEU A 345 4.42 -26.64 7.41
N GLU A 346 4.06 -25.41 7.77
CA GLU A 346 4.76 -24.67 8.85
C GLU A 346 4.73 -25.46 10.16
N LYS A 347 3.59 -26.08 10.49
CA LYS A 347 3.47 -26.92 11.70
C LYS A 347 4.41 -28.12 11.62
N VAL A 348 4.53 -28.75 10.45
CA VAL A 348 5.48 -29.85 10.23
C VAL A 348 6.93 -29.36 10.43
N ILE A 349 7.27 -28.21 9.87
CA ILE A 349 8.61 -27.60 9.96
C ILE A 349 8.93 -27.30 11.43
N VAL A 350 8.05 -26.61 12.13
CA VAL A 350 8.27 -26.21 13.52
C VAL A 350 8.46 -27.45 14.43
N ARG A 351 7.69 -28.52 14.17
CA ARG A 351 7.80 -29.76 14.94
C ARG A 351 9.14 -30.45 14.73
N ASN A 352 9.64 -30.51 13.51
CA ASN A 352 10.87 -31.26 13.19
C ASN A 352 12.14 -30.38 13.21
N TRP A 353 12.01 -29.09 12.86
CA TRP A 353 13.13 -28.14 12.76
C TRP A 353 12.70 -26.78 13.34
N PRO A 354 12.59 -26.66 14.69
CA PRO A 354 12.08 -25.42 15.31
C PRO A 354 12.82 -24.15 14.91
N ASN A 355 14.12 -24.26 14.63
CA ASN A 355 14.96 -23.14 14.20
C ASN A 355 14.64 -22.66 12.77
N LEU A 356 13.85 -23.41 12.01
CA LEU A 356 13.42 -23.03 10.67
C LEU A 356 12.03 -22.39 10.65
N ARG A 357 11.44 -22.11 11.81
CA ARG A 357 10.16 -21.39 11.89
C ARG A 357 10.25 -20.07 11.13
N HIS A 358 9.27 -19.81 10.27
CA HIS A 358 9.19 -18.60 9.42
C HIS A 358 10.35 -18.46 8.42
N SER A 359 11.00 -19.55 8.03
CA SER A 359 12.16 -19.56 7.12
C SER A 359 11.79 -19.44 5.62
N GLY A 360 10.80 -18.69 5.27
CA GLY A 360 10.52 -18.33 3.87
C GLY A 360 10.32 -19.52 2.92
N LEU A 361 9.13 -20.09 2.92
CA LEU A 361 8.74 -21.12 1.96
C LEU A 361 8.70 -20.55 0.53
N ARG A 362 9.11 -21.35 -0.46
CA ARG A 362 8.97 -20.98 -1.87
C ARG A 362 7.50 -20.75 -2.22
N SER A 363 7.24 -19.79 -3.08
CA SER A 363 5.90 -19.54 -3.59
C SER A 363 5.51 -20.66 -4.55
N VAL A 364 4.45 -21.38 -4.23
CA VAL A 364 3.91 -22.48 -5.02
C VAL A 364 2.40 -22.26 -5.15
N LYS A 365 1.87 -22.37 -6.35
CA LYS A 365 0.44 -22.21 -6.60
C LYS A 365 -0.29 -23.53 -6.33
N TYR A 366 -1.46 -23.44 -5.70
CA TYR A 366 -2.27 -24.61 -5.38
C TYR A 366 -2.53 -25.47 -6.63
N ARG A 367 -2.86 -24.84 -7.75
CA ARG A 367 -3.15 -25.53 -9.03
C ARG A 367 -1.96 -26.29 -9.63
N GLU A 368 -0.75 -25.97 -9.19
CA GLU A 368 0.47 -26.63 -9.69
C GLU A 368 0.79 -27.92 -8.92
N CYS A 369 0.01 -28.22 -7.87
CA CYS A 369 0.23 -29.38 -6.99
C CYS A 369 -1.00 -30.29 -6.99
N ARG A 370 -0.79 -31.57 -7.18
CA ARG A 370 -1.86 -32.58 -7.11
C ARG A 370 -2.12 -33.04 -5.69
N THR A 371 -1.08 -33.01 -4.84
CA THR A 371 -1.14 -33.50 -3.45
C THR A 371 -0.44 -32.52 -2.52
N PHE A 372 -0.75 -32.64 -1.22
CA PHE A 372 -0.06 -31.90 -0.18
C PHE A 372 1.44 -32.24 -0.16
N ARG A 373 1.81 -33.53 -0.42
CA ARG A 373 3.22 -33.94 -0.52
C ARG A 373 3.96 -33.15 -1.59
N GLU A 374 3.38 -33.10 -2.79
CA GLU A 374 3.99 -32.36 -3.92
C GLU A 374 4.19 -30.87 -3.58
N TYR A 375 3.20 -30.28 -2.92
CA TYR A 375 3.32 -28.91 -2.42
C TYR A 375 4.48 -28.76 -1.45
N CYS A 376 4.56 -29.66 -0.45
CA CYS A 376 5.61 -29.60 0.58
C CYS A 376 7.01 -29.72 0.00
N GLU A 377 7.21 -30.64 -0.96
CA GLU A 377 8.51 -30.85 -1.63
C GLU A 377 8.94 -29.59 -2.39
N ARG A 378 8.01 -28.98 -3.14
CA ARG A 378 8.29 -27.73 -3.88
C ARG A 378 8.54 -26.55 -2.97
N ALA A 379 7.71 -26.37 -1.95
CA ALA A 379 7.78 -25.24 -1.04
C ALA A 379 9.04 -25.23 -0.16
N THR A 380 9.59 -26.40 0.18
CA THR A 380 10.79 -26.54 1.02
C THR A 380 12.08 -26.66 0.20
N GLY A 381 12.02 -26.55 -1.12
CA GLY A 381 13.17 -26.79 -2.00
C GLY A 381 14.40 -25.90 -1.73
N ASN A 382 14.23 -24.84 -0.95
CA ASN A 382 15.32 -23.93 -0.55
C ASN A 382 15.81 -24.16 0.88
N LEU A 383 15.19 -25.08 1.63
CA LEU A 383 15.48 -25.26 3.07
C LEU A 383 16.42 -26.40 3.37
N GLY A 384 16.68 -27.30 2.40
CA GLY A 384 17.57 -28.45 2.62
C GLY A 384 17.03 -29.49 3.60
N VAL A 385 15.71 -29.55 3.79
CA VAL A 385 15.06 -30.48 4.70
C VAL A 385 14.52 -31.69 3.96
N LYS A 386 14.49 -32.84 4.65
CA LYS A 386 13.89 -34.07 4.13
C LYS A 386 12.64 -34.40 4.95
N LEU A 387 11.48 -34.31 4.30
CA LEU A 387 10.18 -34.56 4.93
C LEU A 387 9.98 -36.08 5.11
N LYS A 388 9.40 -36.47 6.24
CA LYS A 388 9.03 -37.87 6.53
C LYS A 388 7.64 -38.14 5.96
N ASP A 389 7.41 -39.36 5.52
CA ASP A 389 6.10 -39.76 4.98
C ASP A 389 4.98 -39.53 6.00
N GLY A 390 5.19 -39.88 7.27
CA GLY A 390 4.19 -39.68 8.32
C GLY A 390 3.85 -38.21 8.65
N ASP A 391 4.69 -37.26 8.20
CA ASP A 391 4.40 -35.82 8.40
C ASP A 391 3.50 -35.26 7.29
N VAL A 392 3.49 -35.94 6.15
CA VAL A 392 2.86 -35.42 4.93
C VAL A 392 1.62 -36.23 4.56
N GLU A 393 1.76 -37.56 4.53
CA GLU A 393 0.64 -38.46 4.22
C GLU A 393 -0.36 -38.51 5.38
N GLY A 394 -1.64 -38.33 5.06
CA GLY A 394 -2.70 -38.32 6.06
C GLY A 394 -2.71 -37.09 6.97
N ASN A 395 -2.00 -36.03 6.57
CA ASN A 395 -1.99 -34.78 7.33
C ASN A 395 -3.40 -34.15 7.31
N ALA A 396 -4.09 -34.18 8.46
CA ALA A 396 -5.47 -33.69 8.58
C ALA A 396 -5.56 -32.16 8.47
N ASP A 397 -4.51 -31.45 8.90
CA ASP A 397 -4.52 -29.98 8.91
C ASP A 397 -4.67 -29.40 7.50
N CYS A 398 -4.06 -30.04 6.49
CA CYS A 398 -4.13 -29.52 5.12
C CYS A 398 -5.54 -29.58 4.52
N LEU A 399 -6.46 -30.34 5.13
CA LEU A 399 -7.88 -30.45 4.73
C LEU A 399 -8.75 -29.37 5.40
N GLU A 400 -8.24 -28.69 6.43
CA GLU A 400 -8.98 -27.69 7.21
C GLU A 400 -8.95 -26.29 6.57
N TRP A 401 -8.89 -26.22 5.24
CA TRP A 401 -8.74 -24.96 4.52
C TRP A 401 -9.88 -23.96 4.82
N LYS A 402 -11.09 -24.46 5.09
CA LYS A 402 -12.24 -23.59 5.41
C LYS A 402 -11.96 -22.76 6.67
N LYS A 403 -11.44 -23.40 7.72
CA LYS A 403 -11.11 -22.71 8.97
C LYS A 403 -10.03 -21.65 8.76
N VAL A 404 -9.01 -22.00 7.96
CA VAL A 404 -7.92 -21.05 7.64
C VAL A 404 -8.47 -19.87 6.83
N ALA A 405 -9.30 -20.14 5.83
CA ALA A 405 -9.91 -19.10 4.99
C ALA A 405 -10.83 -18.18 5.80
N ILE A 406 -11.64 -18.74 6.70
CA ILE A 406 -12.50 -17.97 7.61
C ILE A 406 -11.64 -17.04 8.48
N PHE A 407 -10.63 -17.59 9.12
CA PHE A 407 -9.74 -16.82 10.00
C PHE A 407 -9.03 -15.71 9.23
N TYR A 408 -8.53 -16.01 8.04
CA TYR A 408 -7.89 -15.03 7.15
C TYR A 408 -8.88 -13.92 6.79
N THR A 409 -10.12 -14.26 6.45
CA THR A 409 -11.17 -13.29 6.12
C THR A 409 -11.48 -12.37 7.30
N LEU A 410 -11.59 -12.92 8.50
CA LEU A 410 -11.84 -12.13 9.72
C LEU A 410 -10.69 -11.15 9.99
N ARG A 411 -9.46 -11.60 9.80
CA ARG A 411 -8.27 -10.75 9.92
C ARG A 411 -8.27 -9.63 8.86
N LEU A 412 -8.55 -10.02 7.62
CA LEU A 412 -8.56 -9.09 6.48
C LEU A 412 -9.65 -8.02 6.63
N MET A 413 -10.75 -8.34 7.30
CA MET A 413 -11.83 -7.39 7.61
C MET A 413 -11.31 -6.18 8.39
N LEU A 414 -10.27 -6.35 9.22
CA LEU A 414 -9.67 -5.27 10.03
C LEU A 414 -8.60 -4.46 9.26
N ALA A 415 -8.18 -4.93 8.10
CA ALA A 415 -7.09 -4.29 7.33
C ALA A 415 -7.37 -2.81 7.01
N PRO A 416 -8.57 -2.41 6.53
CA PRO A 416 -8.84 -0.99 6.27
C PRO A 416 -8.79 -0.13 7.52
N LEU A 417 -9.10 -0.70 8.69
CA LEU A 417 -9.02 0.03 9.95
C LEU A 417 -7.56 0.33 10.32
N VAL A 418 -6.67 -0.65 10.14
CA VAL A 418 -5.22 -0.45 10.37
C VAL A 418 -4.68 0.61 9.42
N GLU A 419 -5.01 0.52 8.12
CA GLU A 419 -4.59 1.51 7.13
C GLU A 419 -5.10 2.91 7.52
N SER A 420 -6.36 2.99 7.97
CA SER A 420 -6.98 4.26 8.37
C SER A 420 -6.27 4.90 9.55
N VAL A 421 -5.81 4.10 10.53
CA VAL A 421 -5.00 4.60 11.64
C VAL A 421 -3.72 5.24 11.12
N LEU A 422 -3.00 4.55 10.23
CA LEU A 422 -1.74 5.04 9.68
C LEU A 422 -1.94 6.33 8.87
N LEU A 423 -2.96 6.37 8.04
CA LEU A 423 -3.25 7.54 7.19
C LEU A 423 -3.73 8.73 8.01
N ASN A 424 -4.60 8.50 9.00
CA ASN A 424 -5.11 9.57 9.87
C ASN A 424 -4.00 10.12 10.79
N ASP A 425 -3.07 9.27 11.23
CA ASP A 425 -1.90 9.72 11.99
C ASP A 425 -1.02 10.64 11.15
N ARG A 426 -0.77 10.27 9.90
CA ARG A 426 0.00 11.08 8.94
C ARG A 426 -0.70 12.41 8.67
N LEU A 427 -2.01 12.36 8.42
CA LEU A 427 -2.85 13.56 8.20
C LEU A 427 -2.74 14.52 9.38
N LEU A 428 -2.94 13.99 10.60
CA LEU A 428 -2.90 14.78 11.81
C LEU A 428 -1.50 15.38 12.05
N SER A 429 -0.44 14.60 11.78
CA SER A 429 0.93 15.10 11.97
C SER A 429 1.23 16.30 11.08
N ILE A 430 0.74 16.30 9.83
CA ILE A 430 0.90 17.45 8.92
C ILE A 430 0.15 18.66 9.48
N ARG A 431 -1.09 18.47 9.92
CA ARG A 431 -1.93 19.58 10.44
C ARG A 431 -1.39 20.17 11.73
N GLU A 432 -0.75 19.36 12.58
CA GLU A 432 -0.10 19.85 13.81
C GLU A 432 1.16 20.67 13.53
N GLY A 433 1.86 20.41 12.42
CA GLY A 433 3.18 20.95 12.15
C GLY A 433 3.26 22.06 11.11
N ALA A 434 2.22 22.28 10.33
CA ALA A 434 2.30 23.24 9.21
C ALA A 434 0.96 23.94 8.96
N THR A 435 1.03 25.20 8.54
CA THR A 435 -0.15 25.92 8.04
C THR A 435 -0.39 25.43 6.61
N ALA A 436 -1.12 24.33 6.49
CA ALA A 436 -1.28 23.62 5.21
C ALA A 436 -2.66 22.96 5.17
N THR A 437 -3.20 22.84 3.96
CA THR A 437 -4.36 21.97 3.75
C THR A 437 -3.84 20.55 3.55
N CYS A 438 -4.49 19.59 4.20
CA CYS A 438 -4.07 18.19 4.09
C CYS A 438 -5.30 17.29 4.07
N SER A 439 -5.32 16.36 3.13
CA SER A 439 -6.41 15.40 2.98
C SER A 439 -5.90 14.04 2.49
N THR A 440 -6.67 13.01 2.79
CA THR A 440 -6.45 11.65 2.26
C THR A 440 -7.50 11.38 1.20
N VAL A 441 -7.07 11.08 -0.01
CA VAL A 441 -7.96 10.92 -1.18
C VAL A 441 -7.79 9.52 -1.77
N ALA A 442 -8.90 8.81 -1.96
CA ALA A 442 -8.90 7.54 -2.70
C ALA A 442 -8.83 7.88 -4.20
N VAL A 443 -7.74 7.52 -4.85
CA VAL A 443 -7.47 7.89 -6.25
C VAL A 443 -7.48 6.68 -7.18
N PHE A 444 -6.89 5.58 -6.73
CA PHE A 444 -6.75 4.39 -7.56
C PHE A 444 -7.96 3.46 -7.38
N GLU A 445 -8.25 2.68 -8.41
CA GLU A 445 -9.22 1.59 -8.30
C GLU A 445 -8.64 0.53 -7.35
N PRO A 446 -9.27 0.29 -6.19
CA PRO A 446 -8.66 -0.56 -5.14
C PRO A 446 -8.45 -2.02 -5.58
N ARG A 447 -9.25 -2.51 -6.54
CA ARG A 447 -9.06 -3.84 -7.12
C ARG A 447 -7.73 -3.93 -7.90
N LEU A 448 -7.28 -2.82 -8.49
CA LEU A 448 -6.03 -2.76 -9.26
C LEU A 448 -4.85 -2.38 -8.37
N SER A 449 -5.06 -1.43 -7.47
CA SER A 449 -4.03 -0.95 -6.54
C SER A 449 -4.61 -0.98 -5.11
N PRO A 450 -4.26 -2.00 -4.33
CA PRO A 450 -4.82 -2.15 -2.96
C PRO A 450 -4.53 -0.97 -2.03
N ARG A 451 -3.42 -0.28 -2.23
CA ARG A 451 -3.08 0.94 -1.47
C ARG A 451 -3.50 2.13 -2.31
N ASN A 452 -4.80 2.41 -2.27
CA ASN A 452 -5.43 3.32 -3.22
C ASN A 452 -5.55 4.76 -2.75
N HIS A 453 -5.02 5.07 -1.55
CA HIS A 453 -5.10 6.40 -0.96
C HIS A 453 -3.82 7.19 -1.18
N ILE A 454 -3.98 8.47 -1.50
CA ILE A 454 -2.89 9.45 -1.57
C ILE A 454 -3.10 10.46 -0.44
N LEU A 455 -2.06 10.69 0.34
CA LEU A 455 -2.01 11.82 1.26
C LEU A 455 -1.54 13.02 0.46
N LEU A 456 -2.38 14.03 0.41
CA LEU A 456 -2.16 15.25 -0.37
C LEU A 456 -2.14 16.44 0.57
N ALA A 457 -1.07 17.23 0.53
CA ALA A 457 -0.98 18.46 1.32
C ALA A 457 -0.42 19.60 0.46
N THR A 458 -0.93 20.81 0.70
CA THR A 458 -0.47 22.02 0.02
C THR A 458 -0.30 23.16 1.03
N LYS A 459 0.73 24.01 0.83
CA LYS A 459 0.97 25.25 1.59
C LYS A 459 0.34 26.42 0.87
#